data_6941cd3e23c000b688701d59b479eeed
#
_entry.id   6941cd3e23c000b688701d59b479eeed
#
_cell.length_a   1.000
_cell.length_b   1.000
_cell.length_c   1.000
_cell.angle_alpha   90.00
_cell.angle_beta   90.00
_cell.angle_gamma   90.00
#
_symmetry.space_group_name_H-M   'P 1'
#
loop_
_entity.id
_entity.type
_entity.pdbx_description
1 polymer ?
#
loop_
_entity_poly.entity_id
_entity_poly.type
_entity_poly.pdbx_seq_one_letter_code
_entity_poly.pdbx_strand_id
1 'polypeptide(L)'
;MCNLPEFKAFNDFLRSRGMKFSQPRKTILKLLLDGESHMNIEELVLKAKNIDSLISRSTVYRTMNLLVTCGLADEINFNGERKYFETVSKKHHHDHTFCVQCKSVGEFHHPMIETLQKEVAKKKKFTVTSHRMILYGICDNCK
;
A
#
# COMPACT_ATOMS: atom_id res chain seq x y z
N MET A 1 -2.30 4.91 22.96
CA MET A 1 -1.70 3.58 22.95
C MET A 1 -2.25 2.79 21.77
N CYS A 2 -1.38 2.25 20.95
CA CYS A 2 -1.81 1.55 19.75
C CYS A 2 -1.99 0.06 20.06
N ASN A 3 -3.18 -0.31 20.48
CA ASN A 3 -3.59 -1.71 20.66
C ASN A 3 -4.13 -2.32 19.35
N LEU A 4 -3.70 -1.78 18.21
CA LEU A 4 -4.08 -2.33 16.92
C LEU A 4 -3.30 -3.62 16.64
N PRO A 5 -3.94 -4.65 16.08
CA PRO A 5 -3.28 -5.92 15.77
C PRO A 5 -2.06 -5.75 14.85
N GLU A 6 -2.07 -4.72 14.02
CA GLU A 6 -0.96 -4.39 13.10
C GLU A 6 0.32 -3.97 13.86
N PHE A 7 0.16 -3.22 14.97
CA PHE A 7 1.31 -2.85 15.81
C PHE A 7 1.95 -4.07 16.46
N LYS A 8 1.13 -5.00 16.94
CA LYS A 8 1.62 -6.25 17.51
C LYS A 8 2.33 -7.09 16.45
N ALA A 9 1.69 -7.29 15.30
CA ALA A 9 2.25 -8.07 14.19
C ALA A 9 3.61 -7.51 13.73
N PHE A 10 3.70 -6.19 13.58
CA PHE A 10 4.94 -5.54 13.18
C PHE A 10 6.03 -5.65 14.25
N ASN A 11 5.68 -5.48 15.52
CA ASN A 11 6.62 -5.67 16.62
C ASN A 11 7.17 -7.10 16.67
N ASP A 12 6.31 -8.10 16.53
CA ASP A 12 6.72 -9.52 16.54
C ASP A 12 7.64 -9.83 15.34
N PHE A 13 7.32 -9.30 14.17
CA PHE A 13 8.17 -9.41 12.99
C PHE A 13 9.56 -8.77 13.20
N LEU A 14 9.59 -7.54 13.74
CA LEU A 14 10.86 -6.85 14.02
C LEU A 14 11.71 -7.60 15.05
N ARG A 15 11.07 -8.10 16.11
CA ARG A 15 11.75 -8.89 17.17
C ARG A 15 12.36 -10.17 16.60
N SER A 16 11.68 -10.87 15.72
CA SER A 16 12.20 -12.07 15.07
C SER A 16 13.47 -11.81 14.25
N ARG A 17 13.70 -10.56 13.87
CA ARG A 17 14.90 -10.10 13.13
C ARG A 17 15.91 -9.35 13.99
N GLY A 18 15.74 -9.34 15.32
CA GLY A 18 16.62 -8.62 16.24
C GLY A 18 16.53 -7.10 16.13
N MET A 19 15.42 -6.58 15.60
CA MET A 19 15.20 -5.16 15.35
C MET A 19 14.29 -4.54 16.42
N LYS A 20 14.53 -3.28 16.76
CA LYS A 20 13.71 -2.53 17.72
C LYS A 20 12.49 -1.90 17.03
N PHE A 21 11.36 -1.92 17.69
CA PHE A 21 10.18 -1.14 17.30
C PHE A 21 10.31 0.29 17.83
N SER A 22 11.14 1.07 17.16
CA SER A 22 11.46 2.45 17.53
C SER A 22 10.28 3.40 17.32
N GLN A 23 10.33 4.57 17.97
CA GLN A 23 9.29 5.60 17.84
C GLN A 23 9.07 6.06 16.39
N PRO A 24 10.12 6.30 15.57
CA PRO A 24 9.93 6.60 14.15
C PRO A 24 9.14 5.52 13.40
N ARG A 25 9.42 4.24 13.64
CA ARG A 25 8.69 3.13 13.02
C ARG A 25 7.22 3.08 13.44
N LYS A 26 6.93 3.38 14.71
CA LYS A 26 5.55 3.48 15.21
C LYS A 26 4.79 4.62 14.54
N THR A 27 5.44 5.78 14.41
CA THR A 27 4.87 6.95 13.73
C THR A 27 4.54 6.63 12.27
N ILE A 28 5.45 6.00 11.54
CA ILE A 28 5.27 5.65 10.12
C ILE A 28 4.13 4.62 9.96
N LEU A 29 4.09 3.58 10.78
CA LEU A 29 2.99 2.61 10.75
C LEU A 29 1.66 3.28 11.04
N LYS A 30 1.60 4.15 12.04
CA LYS A 30 0.38 4.89 12.36
C LYS A 30 -0.09 5.76 11.20
N LEU A 31 0.81 6.49 10.56
CA LEU A 31 0.50 7.31 9.39
C LEU A 31 -0.08 6.48 8.24
N LEU A 32 0.46 5.29 8.02
CA LEU A 32 -0.05 4.37 6.99
C LEU A 32 -1.46 3.87 7.34
N LEU A 33 -1.71 3.52 8.61
CA LEU A 33 -3.01 3.00 9.05
C LEU A 33 -4.10 4.07 9.09
N ASP A 34 -3.76 5.30 9.45
CA ASP A 34 -4.68 6.44 9.55
C ASP A 34 -4.85 7.17 8.22
N GLY A 35 -3.99 6.90 7.24
CA GLY A 35 -3.96 7.57 5.96
C GLY A 35 -5.08 7.16 5.01
N GLU A 36 -5.17 7.87 3.90
CA GLU A 36 -6.04 7.52 2.78
C GLU A 36 -5.65 6.16 2.16
N SER A 37 -6.53 5.63 1.33
CA SER A 37 -6.36 4.30 0.73
C SER A 37 -5.02 4.08 0.05
N HIS A 38 -4.49 5.12 -0.59
CA HIS A 38 -3.22 5.09 -1.30
C HIS A 38 -2.40 6.32 -0.91
N MET A 39 -1.19 6.09 -0.41
CA MET A 39 -0.28 7.16 -0.03
C MET A 39 1.02 6.97 -0.79
N ASN A 40 1.48 8.01 -1.49
CA ASN A 40 2.80 7.93 -2.11
C ASN A 40 3.89 8.16 -1.07
N ILE A 41 5.10 7.69 -1.38
CA ILE A 41 6.23 7.72 -0.44
C ILE A 41 6.63 9.16 -0.05
N GLU A 42 6.49 10.12 -0.96
CA GLU A 42 6.83 11.52 -0.69
C GLU A 42 5.87 12.15 0.32
N GLU A 43 4.58 11.84 0.22
CA GLU A 43 3.58 12.26 1.20
C GLU A 43 3.86 11.68 2.58
N LEU A 44 4.23 10.40 2.64
CA LEU A 44 4.64 9.76 3.90
C LEU A 44 5.85 10.43 4.53
N VAL A 45 6.87 10.74 3.73
CA VAL A 45 8.06 11.48 4.19
C VAL A 45 7.68 12.83 4.75
N LEU A 46 6.84 13.59 4.03
CA LEU A 46 6.40 14.91 4.46
C LEU A 46 5.59 14.86 5.76
N LYS A 47 4.61 13.95 5.84
CA LYS A 47 3.77 13.76 7.04
C LYS A 47 4.60 13.31 8.25
N ALA A 48 5.55 12.39 8.05
CA ALA A 48 6.43 11.92 9.11
C ALA A 48 7.32 13.06 9.66
N LYS A 49 7.90 13.86 8.78
CA LYS A 49 8.71 15.03 9.17
C LYS A 49 7.91 16.12 9.87
N ASN A 50 6.65 16.29 9.54
CA ASN A 50 5.77 17.23 10.23
C ASN A 50 5.46 16.80 11.67
N ILE A 51 5.46 15.50 11.95
CA ILE A 51 5.29 14.96 13.31
C ILE A 51 6.61 15.00 14.08
N ASP A 52 7.70 14.59 13.46
CA ASP A 52 9.04 14.55 14.04
C ASP A 52 10.07 14.85 12.93
N SER A 53 10.65 16.05 12.99
CA SER A 53 11.64 16.52 12.01
C SER A 53 12.91 15.66 11.95
N LEU A 54 13.18 14.86 12.96
CA LEU A 54 14.32 13.94 13.01
C LEU A 54 14.09 12.66 12.19
N ILE A 55 12.87 12.38 11.80
CA ILE A 55 12.59 11.23 10.92
C ILE A 55 13.15 11.52 9.53
N SER A 56 14.19 10.78 9.16
CA SER A 56 14.81 10.93 7.85
C SER A 56 14.01 10.23 6.75
N ARG A 57 14.18 10.69 5.51
CA ARG A 57 13.63 10.03 4.31
C ARG A 57 14.01 8.54 4.26
N SER A 58 15.28 8.21 4.53
CA SER A 58 15.75 6.84 4.54
C SER A 58 15.09 5.96 5.61
N THR A 59 14.73 6.54 6.76
CA THR A 59 13.97 5.83 7.79
C THR A 59 12.57 5.48 7.32
N VAL A 60 11.89 6.39 6.61
CA VAL A 60 10.57 6.12 6.02
C VAL A 60 10.67 4.99 5.00
N TYR A 61 11.59 5.08 4.04
CA TYR A 61 11.78 4.04 3.02
C TYR A 61 12.09 2.66 3.62
N ARG A 62 13.02 2.59 4.57
CA ARG A 62 13.36 1.33 5.23
C ARG A 62 12.19 0.75 6.02
N THR A 63 11.42 1.59 6.70
CA THR A 63 10.25 1.15 7.45
C THR A 63 9.17 0.63 6.52
N MET A 64 8.89 1.33 5.42
CA MET A 64 7.92 0.88 4.44
C MET A 64 8.32 -0.45 3.80
N ASN A 65 9.59 -0.65 3.46
CA ASN A 65 10.08 -1.95 2.97
C ASN A 65 9.87 -3.08 3.99
N LEU A 66 10.06 -2.83 5.27
CA LEU A 66 9.77 -3.80 6.33
C LEU A 66 8.28 -4.11 6.44
N LEU A 67 7.41 -3.09 6.32
CA LEU A 67 5.96 -3.24 6.34
C LEU A 67 5.45 -4.06 5.14
N VAL A 68 6.02 -3.86 3.97
CA VAL A 68 5.74 -4.68 2.78
C VAL A 68 6.22 -6.12 2.99
N THR A 69 7.44 -6.30 3.49
CA THR A 69 8.03 -7.63 3.74
C THR A 69 7.22 -8.44 4.76
N CYS A 70 6.67 -7.80 5.79
CA CYS A 70 5.84 -8.49 6.79
C CYS A 70 4.37 -8.63 6.38
N GLY A 71 3.98 -8.14 5.21
CA GLY A 71 2.63 -8.27 4.67
C GLY A 71 1.59 -7.30 5.26
N LEU A 72 2.01 -6.24 5.94
CA LEU A 72 1.12 -5.19 6.47
C LEU A 72 0.83 -4.07 5.47
N ALA A 73 1.69 -3.91 4.48
CA ALA A 73 1.54 -2.96 3.39
C ALA A 73 1.74 -3.63 2.03
N ASP A 74 1.04 -3.14 1.04
CA ASP A 74 1.30 -3.42 -0.37
C ASP A 74 1.92 -2.21 -1.05
N GLU A 75 2.90 -2.46 -1.91
CA GLU A 75 3.49 -1.45 -2.78
C GLU A 75 2.84 -1.54 -4.17
N ILE A 76 2.32 -0.42 -4.64
CA ILE A 76 1.72 -0.30 -5.97
C ILE A 76 2.53 0.70 -6.78
N ASN A 77 2.94 0.29 -7.96
CA ASN A 77 3.65 1.14 -8.90
C ASN A 77 2.71 1.46 -10.08
N PHE A 78 2.28 2.72 -10.17
CA PHE A 78 1.54 3.24 -11.30
C PHE A 78 2.53 3.96 -12.23
N ASN A 79 2.79 3.42 -13.42
CA ASN A 79 3.67 4.00 -14.44
C ASN A 79 5.17 4.21 -14.07
N GLY A 80 5.67 3.58 -13.03
CA GLY A 80 7.09 3.62 -12.70
C GLY A 80 7.65 4.92 -12.09
N GLU A 81 6.84 5.98 -11.97
CA GLU A 81 7.31 7.28 -11.49
C GLU A 81 7.32 7.41 -9.97
N ARG A 82 6.32 6.85 -9.29
CA ARG A 82 6.14 6.95 -7.83
C ARG A 82 5.67 5.65 -7.24
N LYS A 83 6.14 5.37 -6.03
CA LYS A 83 5.68 4.26 -5.22
C LYS A 83 4.51 4.70 -4.36
N TYR A 84 3.40 3.96 -4.46
CA TYR A 84 2.24 4.12 -3.60
C TYR A 84 2.15 2.92 -2.66
N PHE A 85 1.65 3.17 -1.46
CA PHE A 85 1.46 2.13 -0.45
C PHE A 85 0.03 2.13 0.05
N GLU A 86 -0.47 0.95 0.35
CA GLU A 86 -1.76 0.73 0.98
C GLU A 86 -1.65 -0.31 2.08
N THR A 87 -2.57 -0.26 3.05
CA THR A 87 -2.64 -1.27 4.10
C THR A 87 -3.32 -2.54 3.60
N VAL A 88 -2.75 -3.70 3.91
CA VAL A 88 -3.35 -5.00 3.55
C VAL A 88 -4.52 -5.36 4.46
N SER A 89 -4.51 -4.92 5.72
CA SER A 89 -5.43 -5.38 6.78
C SER A 89 -6.90 -5.00 6.62
N LYS A 90 -7.22 -4.03 5.77
CA LYS A 90 -8.57 -3.44 5.71
C LYS A 90 -9.36 -3.78 4.45
N LYS A 91 -8.89 -4.70 3.57
CA LYS A 91 -9.43 -4.64 2.22
C LYS A 91 -9.93 -5.94 1.65
N HIS A 92 -11.18 -5.86 1.21
CA HIS A 92 -11.66 -6.65 0.09
C HIS A 92 -10.80 -6.34 -1.15
N HIS A 93 -10.58 -7.35 -1.97
CA HIS A 93 -9.87 -7.18 -3.23
C HIS A 93 -10.51 -6.05 -4.05
N HIS A 94 -9.72 -5.13 -4.56
CA HIS A 94 -10.15 -4.05 -5.44
C HIS A 94 -9.11 -3.82 -6.53
N ASP A 95 -9.59 -3.30 -7.64
CA ASP A 95 -8.79 -2.89 -8.78
C ASP A 95 -8.65 -1.36 -8.80
N HIS A 96 -7.79 -0.84 -9.64
CA HIS A 96 -7.42 0.57 -9.63
C HIS A 96 -7.66 1.23 -10.99
N THR A 97 -8.01 2.52 -10.93
CA THR A 97 -7.88 3.45 -12.05
C THR A 97 -6.78 4.44 -11.74
N PHE A 98 -6.01 4.82 -12.74
CA PHE A 98 -4.94 5.80 -12.60
C PHE A 98 -5.02 6.85 -13.69
N CYS A 99 -5.18 8.12 -13.30
CA CYS A 99 -5.13 9.23 -14.24
C CYS A 99 -3.69 9.58 -14.58
N VAL A 100 -3.31 9.44 -15.84
CA VAL A 100 -1.94 9.75 -16.28
C VAL A 100 -1.61 11.24 -16.25
N GLN A 101 -2.63 12.09 -16.17
CA GLN A 101 -2.48 13.54 -16.16
C GLN A 101 -2.35 14.11 -14.73
N CYS A 102 -3.35 13.93 -13.88
CA CYS A 102 -3.35 14.47 -12.52
C CYS A 102 -2.82 13.49 -11.47
N LYS A 103 -2.50 12.24 -11.86
CA LYS A 103 -1.99 11.18 -10.99
C LYS A 103 -2.98 10.71 -9.91
N SER A 104 -4.27 11.08 -10.01
CA SER A 104 -5.29 10.58 -9.10
C SER A 104 -5.50 9.08 -9.26
N VAL A 105 -5.70 8.42 -8.12
CA VAL A 105 -5.96 6.98 -8.03
C VAL A 105 -7.41 6.77 -7.59
N GLY A 106 -8.14 5.95 -8.32
CA GLY A 106 -9.46 5.47 -7.94
C GLY A 106 -9.45 3.98 -7.67
N GLU A 107 -10.41 3.51 -6.88
CA GLU A 107 -10.62 2.09 -6.60
C GLU A 107 -11.95 1.65 -7.18
N PHE A 108 -12.00 0.41 -7.64
CA PHE A 108 -13.26 -0.22 -8.04
C PHE A 108 -13.23 -1.72 -7.77
N HIS A 109 -14.43 -2.29 -7.65
CA HIS A 109 -14.64 -3.72 -7.60
C HIS A 109 -15.82 -4.07 -8.48
N HIS A 110 -15.66 -5.05 -9.38
CA HIS A 110 -16.73 -5.49 -10.23
C HIS A 110 -16.79 -7.03 -10.27
N PRO A 111 -17.87 -7.65 -9.75
CA PRO A 111 -17.98 -9.11 -9.66
C PRO A 111 -17.83 -9.85 -10.97
N MET A 112 -18.29 -9.25 -12.10
CA MET A 112 -18.18 -9.86 -13.42
C MET A 112 -16.72 -9.94 -13.89
N ILE A 113 -15.90 -8.93 -13.59
CA ILE A 113 -14.46 -8.97 -13.90
C ILE A 113 -13.79 -10.13 -13.16
N GLU A 114 -14.08 -10.29 -11.87
CA GLU A 114 -13.60 -11.41 -11.08
C GLU A 114 -14.01 -12.77 -11.67
N THR A 115 -15.26 -12.88 -12.09
CA THR A 115 -15.78 -14.12 -12.72
C THR A 115 -15.04 -14.43 -14.01
N LEU A 116 -14.87 -13.44 -14.88
CA LEU A 116 -14.17 -13.61 -16.17
C LEU A 116 -12.70 -14.00 -15.98
N GLN A 117 -12.03 -13.43 -14.99
CA GLN A 117 -10.65 -13.82 -14.65
C GLN A 117 -10.56 -15.29 -14.25
N LYS A 118 -11.50 -15.77 -13.43
CA LYS A 118 -11.59 -17.17 -13.02
C LYS A 118 -11.85 -18.10 -14.20
N GLU A 119 -12.73 -17.69 -15.13
CA GLU A 119 -13.00 -18.48 -16.34
C GLU A 119 -11.75 -18.59 -17.24
N VAL A 120 -11.04 -17.47 -17.44
CA VAL A 120 -9.79 -17.46 -18.21
C VAL A 120 -8.77 -18.40 -17.58
N ALA A 121 -8.60 -18.31 -16.27
CA ALA A 121 -7.67 -19.18 -15.52
C ALA A 121 -8.04 -20.67 -15.70
N LYS A 122 -9.32 -21.00 -15.59
CA LYS A 122 -9.82 -22.37 -15.79
C LYS A 122 -9.54 -22.88 -17.21
N LYS A 123 -9.84 -22.06 -18.24
CA LYS A 123 -9.55 -22.40 -19.64
C LYS A 123 -8.06 -22.62 -19.89
N LYS A 124 -7.20 -21.87 -19.20
CA LYS A 124 -5.75 -21.99 -19.31
C LYS A 124 -5.16 -23.09 -18.41
N LYS A 125 -5.98 -23.79 -17.63
CA LYS A 125 -5.53 -24.78 -16.63
C LYS A 125 -4.52 -24.17 -15.65
N PHE A 126 -4.82 -22.95 -15.18
CA PHE A 126 -3.93 -22.11 -14.38
C PHE A 126 -4.55 -21.81 -13.02
N THR A 127 -3.77 -21.99 -11.95
CA THR A 127 -4.19 -21.63 -10.59
C THR A 127 -3.73 -20.20 -10.29
N VAL A 128 -4.68 -19.28 -10.16
CA VAL A 128 -4.37 -17.89 -9.80
C VAL A 128 -4.12 -17.80 -8.30
N THR A 129 -2.97 -17.28 -7.90
CA THR A 129 -2.63 -17.02 -6.50
C THR A 129 -2.92 -15.55 -6.11
N SER A 130 -2.79 -14.64 -7.05
CA SER A 130 -3.12 -13.22 -6.89
C SER A 130 -3.27 -12.57 -8.26
N HIS A 131 -3.95 -11.42 -8.31
CA HIS A 131 -3.99 -10.61 -9.51
C HIS A 131 -4.05 -9.13 -9.16
N ARG A 132 -3.75 -8.28 -10.12
CA ARG A 132 -3.86 -6.83 -10.02
C ARG A 132 -4.30 -6.30 -11.37
N MET A 133 -5.31 -5.43 -11.38
CA MET A 133 -5.76 -4.72 -12.56
C MET A 133 -5.63 -3.22 -12.33
N ILE A 134 -5.05 -2.53 -13.29
CA ILE A 134 -4.92 -1.08 -13.30
C ILE A 134 -5.38 -0.58 -14.66
N LEU A 135 -6.39 0.31 -14.65
CA LEU A 135 -6.84 1.01 -15.85
C LEU A 135 -6.17 2.38 -15.90
N TYR A 136 -5.36 2.61 -16.92
CA TYR A 136 -4.71 3.88 -17.18
C TYR A 136 -5.55 4.74 -18.11
N GLY A 137 -5.77 6.00 -17.78
CA GLY A 137 -6.58 6.87 -18.58
C GLY A 137 -6.53 8.32 -18.14
N ILE A 138 -7.50 9.12 -18.55
CA ILE A 138 -7.67 10.53 -18.18
C ILE A 138 -9.01 10.66 -17.46
N CYS A 139 -9.00 11.19 -16.24
CA CYS A 139 -10.22 11.40 -15.46
C CYS A 139 -11.05 12.57 -16.03
N ASP A 140 -12.32 12.63 -15.66
CA ASP A 140 -13.23 13.65 -16.19
C ASP A 140 -12.81 15.09 -15.82
N ASN A 141 -12.11 15.27 -14.70
CA ASN A 141 -11.57 16.58 -14.31
C ASN A 141 -10.37 17.04 -15.16
N CYS A 142 -9.78 16.16 -15.94
CA CYS A 142 -8.62 16.43 -16.80
C CYS A 142 -8.94 16.43 -18.30
N LYS A 143 -10.17 16.12 -18.67
CA LYS A 143 -10.63 16.14 -20.06
C LYS A 143 -10.81 17.57 -20.58
#